data_8f2fbcae1091e8affdbb5c947ed53a85
#
_entry.id   8f2fbcae1091e8affdbb5c947ed53a85
#
_cell.length_a   1.000
_cell.length_b   1.000
_cell.length_c   1.000
_cell.angle_alpha   90.00
_cell.angle_beta   90.00
_cell.angle_gamma   90.00
#
_symmetry.space_group_name_H-M   'P 1'
#
loop_
_entity.id
_entity.type
_entity.pdbx_description
1 polymer ?
#
loop_
_entity_poly.entity_id
_entity_poly.type
_entity_poly.pdbx_seq_one_letter_code
_entity_poly.pdbx_strand_id
1 'polypeptide(L)'
;MSSLLGGFLSATFNPLSGAPTAVEYLVVAGGGGGGFQNGGSGGGGGAGGLLTAAGFAVTAGSAITVTVGAGGAGKTSSANGSNGVDSVFSSITATGGGGGAGSGSAGSNGGSGGGGMGGGTNAAGTGTSGQGFAGGGGVNVGDYGGGGGGGAGSVGIPPIGPSGDATGGPGGAGFCSTINGQRVLYAGGGGGGSFISGRVGIAGPNAGNGGSSGIAGSNAVANYGGGGGGNGNTSASGSGGSGIVIIRYPASQSAPTATTGSPQILYNDGYQVYIWTSSGTITF
;
A
#
# COMPACT_ATOMS: atom_id res chain seq x y z
N MET A 1 7.93 38.01 -44.37
CA MET A 1 8.43 36.78 -43.67
C MET A 1 7.42 36.23 -42.69
N SER A 2 6.14 36.09 -43.05
CA SER A 2 5.08 35.62 -42.12
C SER A 2 4.36 34.35 -42.60
N SER A 3 4.87 33.70 -43.66
CA SER A 3 4.18 32.53 -44.24
C SER A 3 4.78 31.16 -43.86
N LEU A 4 5.91 31.16 -43.12
CA LEU A 4 6.53 29.87 -42.75
C LEU A 4 5.98 29.26 -41.42
N LEU A 5 5.34 30.06 -40.57
CA LEU A 5 4.73 29.49 -39.34
C LEU A 5 3.33 28.93 -39.56
N GLY A 6 2.61 29.38 -40.59
CA GLY A 6 1.24 28.89 -40.87
C GLY A 6 1.17 27.47 -41.41
N GLY A 7 2.27 26.95 -42.04
CA GLY A 7 2.31 25.61 -42.58
C GLY A 7 2.52 24.50 -41.56
N PHE A 8 3.07 24.83 -40.38
CA PHE A 8 3.32 23.85 -39.32
C PHE A 8 2.10 23.60 -38.42
N LEU A 9 1.04 24.39 -38.57
CA LEU A 9 -0.21 24.25 -37.84
C LEU A 9 -1.38 23.86 -38.77
N SER A 10 -1.09 23.25 -39.94
CA SER A 10 -2.15 22.72 -40.78
C SER A 10 -2.78 21.49 -40.13
N ALA A 11 -4.06 21.24 -40.42
CA ALA A 11 -4.79 20.05 -39.92
C ALA A 11 -4.16 18.72 -40.31
N THR A 12 -3.18 18.73 -41.21
CA THR A 12 -2.36 17.58 -41.63
C THR A 12 -1.07 17.39 -40.79
N PHE A 13 -0.67 18.40 -40.03
CA PHE A 13 0.42 18.31 -39.08
C PHE A 13 -0.17 18.41 -37.65
N ASN A 14 -0.77 17.33 -37.17
CA ASN A 14 -1.10 17.20 -35.77
C ASN A 14 0.08 16.52 -35.07
N PRO A 15 0.85 17.23 -34.22
CA PRO A 15 1.95 16.64 -33.48
C PRO A 15 1.50 15.60 -32.44
N LEU A 16 0.17 15.54 -32.16
CA LEU A 16 -0.43 14.54 -31.29
C LEU A 16 -0.94 13.37 -32.13
N SER A 17 -0.47 12.18 -31.83
CA SER A 17 -0.85 10.94 -32.54
C SER A 17 -2.13 10.35 -31.96
N GLY A 18 -3.26 11.04 -32.01
CA GLY A 18 -4.56 10.51 -31.56
C GLY A 18 -4.61 10.08 -30.09
N ALA A 19 -5.72 9.48 -29.67
CA ALA A 19 -5.89 8.93 -28.34
C ALA A 19 -4.97 7.70 -28.10
N PRO A 20 -4.51 7.45 -26.86
CA PRO A 20 -3.74 6.26 -26.55
C PRO A 20 -4.57 5.00 -26.81
N THR A 21 -3.91 3.98 -27.37
CA THR A 21 -4.49 2.63 -27.51
C THR A 21 -4.04 1.70 -26.37
N ALA A 22 -3.01 2.10 -25.61
CA ALA A 22 -2.52 1.38 -24.45
C ALA A 22 -1.86 2.33 -23.45
N VAL A 23 -1.92 1.96 -22.17
CA VAL A 23 -1.29 2.70 -21.06
C VAL A 23 -0.43 1.78 -20.21
N GLU A 24 0.51 2.35 -19.49
CA GLU A 24 1.19 1.72 -18.35
C GLU A 24 0.47 2.12 -17.06
N TYR A 25 0.34 1.18 -16.11
CA TYR A 25 -0.36 1.42 -14.86
C TYR A 25 0.44 0.96 -13.64
N LEU A 26 0.16 1.59 -12.50
CA LEU A 26 0.44 1.14 -11.16
C LEU A 26 -0.84 1.26 -10.33
N VAL A 27 -1.31 0.15 -9.78
CA VAL A 27 -2.48 0.09 -8.88
C VAL A 27 -2.02 -0.43 -7.53
N VAL A 28 -2.17 0.37 -6.50
CA VAL A 28 -1.83 0.01 -5.11
C VAL A 28 -3.09 0.11 -4.27
N ALA A 29 -3.45 -0.96 -3.60
CA ALA A 29 -4.61 -1.00 -2.69
C ALA A 29 -4.32 -0.33 -1.34
N GLY A 30 -5.33 -0.11 -0.52
CA GLY A 30 -5.15 0.32 0.86
C GLY A 30 -4.45 -0.74 1.71
N GLY A 31 -3.53 -0.33 2.60
CA GLY A 31 -2.88 -1.21 3.55
C GLY A 31 -3.80 -1.58 4.72
N GLY A 32 -3.55 -2.72 5.38
CA GLY A 32 -4.26 -3.14 6.58
C GLY A 32 -3.86 -2.35 7.83
N GLY A 33 -4.74 -2.23 8.80
CA GLY A 33 -4.43 -1.67 10.13
C GLY A 33 -3.63 -2.65 10.99
N GLY A 34 -2.89 -2.15 11.98
CA GLY A 34 -2.22 -2.96 12.98
C GLY A 34 -3.22 -3.61 13.94
N GLY A 35 -2.86 -4.77 14.50
CA GLY A 35 -3.64 -5.47 15.52
C GLY A 35 -3.43 -4.88 16.91
N PHE A 36 -4.40 -5.08 17.81
CA PHE A 36 -4.32 -4.71 19.21
C PHE A 36 -4.53 -5.92 20.12
N GLN A 37 -3.57 -6.22 20.99
CA GLN A 37 -3.64 -7.21 22.03
C GLN A 37 -3.43 -6.54 23.41
N ASN A 38 -4.45 -6.60 24.27
CA ASN A 38 -4.34 -6.13 25.64
C ASN A 38 -3.46 -7.08 26.46
N GLY A 39 -2.44 -6.58 27.11
CA GLY A 39 -1.47 -7.38 27.87
C GLY A 39 -0.51 -8.20 26.99
N GLY A 40 -0.40 -7.84 25.70
CA GLY A 40 0.50 -8.50 24.73
C GLY A 40 0.93 -7.51 23.65
N SER A 41 1.25 -8.00 22.47
CA SER A 41 1.69 -7.18 21.34
C SER A 41 0.93 -7.54 20.06
N GLY A 42 0.39 -6.55 19.39
CA GLY A 42 -0.28 -6.75 18.11
C GLY A 42 0.70 -6.92 16.94
N GLY A 43 0.28 -7.65 15.94
CA GLY A 43 0.98 -7.74 14.65
C GLY A 43 0.83 -6.46 13.83
N GLY A 44 1.82 -6.16 13.00
CA GLY A 44 1.76 -5.08 12.02
C GLY A 44 0.76 -5.40 10.90
N GLY A 45 0.09 -4.38 10.34
CA GLY A 45 -0.77 -4.54 9.17
C GLY A 45 0.04 -4.87 7.91
N GLY A 46 -0.51 -5.71 7.04
CA GLY A 46 0.06 -5.98 5.70
C GLY A 46 -0.13 -4.79 4.76
N ALA A 47 0.76 -4.61 3.83
CA ALA A 47 0.61 -3.63 2.76
C ALA A 47 -0.56 -3.98 1.83
N GLY A 48 -1.14 -2.98 1.17
CA GLY A 48 -2.01 -3.20 0.04
C GLY A 48 -1.29 -3.95 -1.09
N GLY A 49 -2.03 -4.76 -1.82
CA GLY A 49 -1.52 -5.42 -3.02
C GLY A 49 -1.06 -4.37 -4.05
N LEU A 50 -0.06 -4.72 -4.84
CA LEU A 50 0.49 -3.86 -5.87
C LEU A 50 0.51 -4.60 -7.19
N LEU A 51 -0.06 -3.97 -8.23
CA LEU A 51 -0.03 -4.46 -9.61
C LEU A 51 0.50 -3.37 -10.52
N THR A 52 1.42 -3.73 -11.42
CA THR A 52 1.97 -2.81 -12.42
C THR A 52 2.30 -3.56 -13.71
N ALA A 53 1.96 -2.98 -14.85
CA ALA A 53 2.36 -3.45 -16.17
C ALA A 53 2.25 -2.34 -17.19
N ALA A 54 2.91 -2.55 -18.34
CA ALA A 54 2.74 -1.75 -19.55
C ALA A 54 1.79 -2.45 -20.54
N GLY A 55 1.27 -1.70 -21.50
CA GLY A 55 0.50 -2.26 -22.62
C GLY A 55 -0.95 -2.62 -22.27
N PHE A 56 -1.52 -2.07 -21.19
CA PHE A 56 -2.95 -2.23 -20.91
C PHE A 56 -3.76 -1.50 -21.99
N ALA A 57 -4.54 -2.30 -22.75
CA ALA A 57 -5.33 -1.77 -23.87
C ALA A 57 -6.47 -0.86 -23.37
N VAL A 58 -6.61 0.29 -24.01
CA VAL A 58 -7.69 1.25 -23.76
C VAL A 58 -8.41 1.58 -25.06
N THR A 59 -9.71 1.93 -24.97
CA THR A 59 -10.54 2.27 -26.12
C THR A 59 -10.98 3.73 -26.00
N ALA A 60 -10.75 4.51 -27.05
CA ALA A 60 -11.23 5.90 -27.11
C ALA A 60 -12.76 5.99 -26.94
N GLY A 61 -13.22 7.00 -26.25
CA GLY A 61 -14.63 7.25 -25.97
C GLY A 61 -15.25 6.40 -24.84
N SER A 62 -14.51 5.39 -24.32
CA SER A 62 -14.99 4.56 -23.20
C SER A 62 -14.47 5.08 -21.87
N ALA A 63 -15.37 5.33 -20.90
CA ALA A 63 -14.98 5.70 -19.55
C ALA A 63 -14.43 4.50 -18.78
N ILE A 64 -13.25 4.65 -18.20
CA ILE A 64 -12.58 3.64 -17.38
C ILE A 64 -12.70 4.05 -15.93
N THR A 65 -13.21 3.14 -15.09
CA THR A 65 -13.34 3.36 -13.65
C THR A 65 -12.00 3.27 -12.95
N VAL A 66 -11.74 4.20 -12.04
CA VAL A 66 -10.62 4.21 -11.11
C VAL A 66 -11.18 4.20 -9.69
N THR A 67 -10.85 3.17 -8.91
CA THR A 67 -11.18 3.10 -7.48
C THR A 67 -9.90 3.13 -6.67
N VAL A 68 -9.83 4.02 -5.68
CA VAL A 68 -8.72 4.10 -4.72
C VAL A 68 -9.20 3.59 -3.38
N GLY A 69 -8.61 2.49 -2.92
CA GLY A 69 -8.97 1.82 -1.67
C GLY A 69 -8.50 2.58 -0.44
N ALA A 70 -9.35 2.67 0.58
CA ALA A 70 -8.98 3.22 1.87
C ALA A 70 -8.09 2.26 2.67
N GLY A 71 -7.25 2.79 3.56
CA GLY A 71 -6.51 2.01 4.53
C GLY A 71 -7.44 1.42 5.61
N GLY A 72 -7.07 0.24 6.13
CA GLY A 72 -7.74 -0.41 7.24
C GLY A 72 -7.51 0.30 8.57
N ALA A 73 -8.52 0.38 9.42
CA ALA A 73 -8.41 1.02 10.72
C ALA A 73 -7.56 0.19 11.71
N GLY A 74 -6.70 0.85 12.47
CA GLY A 74 -6.09 0.31 13.68
C GLY A 74 -7.13 0.12 14.79
N LYS A 75 -6.72 -0.40 15.94
CA LYS A 75 -7.61 -0.75 17.07
C LYS A 75 -7.15 -0.11 18.38
N THR A 76 -8.13 0.08 19.27
CA THR A 76 -7.92 0.58 20.64
C THR A 76 -8.36 -0.44 21.70
N SER A 77 -8.83 -1.60 21.29
CA SER A 77 -9.21 -2.75 22.12
C SER A 77 -8.81 -4.05 21.42
N SER A 78 -8.74 -5.17 22.17
CA SER A 78 -8.30 -6.47 21.61
C SER A 78 -9.12 -6.90 20.40
N ALA A 79 -8.51 -6.73 19.24
CA ALA A 79 -9.05 -7.10 17.93
C ALA A 79 -7.93 -7.12 16.88
N ASN A 80 -8.15 -7.92 15.82
CA ASN A 80 -7.33 -7.79 14.61
C ASN A 80 -7.55 -6.41 13.97
N GLY A 81 -6.51 -5.83 13.40
CA GLY A 81 -6.63 -4.66 12.54
C GLY A 81 -7.66 -4.90 11.42
N SER A 82 -8.28 -3.84 10.93
CA SER A 82 -9.16 -3.99 9.76
C SER A 82 -8.32 -4.20 8.50
N ASN A 83 -8.83 -4.99 7.56
CA ASN A 83 -8.22 -5.07 6.23
C ASN A 83 -8.31 -3.71 5.51
N GLY A 84 -7.37 -3.45 4.62
CA GLY A 84 -7.48 -2.38 3.65
C GLY A 84 -8.54 -2.70 2.59
N VAL A 85 -8.89 -1.69 1.79
CA VAL A 85 -9.87 -1.79 0.69
C VAL A 85 -9.13 -1.93 -0.63
N ASP A 86 -9.71 -2.69 -1.57
CA ASP A 86 -9.16 -2.89 -2.90
C ASP A 86 -9.07 -1.58 -3.69
N SER A 87 -8.06 -1.48 -4.56
CA SER A 87 -7.98 -0.45 -5.60
C SER A 87 -8.18 -1.09 -6.97
N VAL A 88 -8.88 -0.37 -7.86
CA VAL A 88 -9.24 -0.89 -9.18
C VAL A 88 -8.87 0.11 -10.27
N PHE A 89 -8.31 -0.38 -11.36
CA PHE A 89 -8.20 0.30 -12.64
C PHE A 89 -8.80 -0.61 -13.73
N SER A 90 -9.98 -0.26 -14.24
CA SER A 90 -10.71 -1.12 -15.19
C SER A 90 -10.96 -2.54 -14.63
N SER A 91 -10.37 -3.56 -15.24
CA SER A 91 -10.40 -4.96 -14.81
C SER A 91 -9.26 -5.37 -13.87
N ILE A 92 -8.33 -4.46 -13.59
CA ILE A 92 -7.17 -4.71 -12.72
C ILE A 92 -7.57 -4.41 -11.28
N THR A 93 -7.58 -5.42 -10.39
CA THR A 93 -7.90 -5.27 -8.98
C THR A 93 -6.69 -5.62 -8.12
N ALA A 94 -6.14 -4.62 -7.42
CA ALA A 94 -5.19 -4.82 -6.35
C ALA A 94 -5.95 -5.04 -5.03
N THR A 95 -5.64 -6.12 -4.33
CA THR A 95 -6.34 -6.57 -3.11
C THR A 95 -5.88 -5.77 -1.90
N GLY A 96 -6.81 -5.37 -1.03
CA GLY A 96 -6.48 -4.68 0.23
C GLY A 96 -5.54 -5.48 1.11
N GLY A 97 -4.67 -4.80 1.87
CA GLY A 97 -3.74 -5.40 2.81
C GLY A 97 -4.44 -6.06 4.00
N GLY A 98 -3.91 -7.15 4.49
CA GLY A 98 -4.44 -7.89 5.65
C GLY A 98 -4.21 -7.14 6.96
N GLY A 99 -5.19 -7.12 7.86
CA GLY A 99 -5.04 -6.59 9.22
C GLY A 99 -4.08 -7.42 10.08
N GLY A 100 -3.27 -6.79 10.91
CA GLY A 100 -2.42 -7.45 11.90
C GLY A 100 -3.22 -8.18 12.98
N ALA A 101 -2.70 -9.27 13.50
CA ALA A 101 -3.32 -10.06 14.57
C ALA A 101 -3.39 -9.30 15.91
N GLY A 102 -4.49 -9.46 16.68
CA GLY A 102 -4.66 -8.77 17.97
C GLY A 102 -5.65 -9.40 18.95
N SER A 103 -6.34 -10.49 18.63
CA SER A 103 -7.39 -11.06 19.51
C SER A 103 -7.43 -12.59 19.54
N GLY A 104 -6.27 -13.24 19.56
CA GLY A 104 -6.19 -14.72 19.56
C GLY A 104 -6.40 -15.35 18.17
N SER A 105 -6.54 -14.54 17.13
CA SER A 105 -6.64 -15.00 15.73
C SER A 105 -5.33 -14.74 14.99
N ALA A 106 -5.10 -15.44 13.90
CA ALA A 106 -4.01 -15.17 12.97
C ALA A 106 -4.12 -13.76 12.36
N GLY A 107 -3.01 -13.22 11.86
CA GLY A 107 -3.03 -12.08 10.95
C GLY A 107 -3.90 -12.39 9.73
N SER A 108 -4.63 -11.39 9.22
CA SER A 108 -5.51 -11.54 8.08
C SER A 108 -4.73 -11.70 6.78
N ASN A 109 -5.27 -12.52 5.86
CA ASN A 109 -4.76 -12.56 4.48
C ASN A 109 -5.13 -11.25 3.74
N GLY A 110 -4.37 -10.91 2.72
CA GLY A 110 -4.64 -9.72 1.90
C GLY A 110 -3.74 -9.65 0.70
N GLY A 111 -3.64 -8.50 0.06
CA GLY A 111 -2.64 -8.20 -0.96
C GLY A 111 -1.25 -8.53 -0.43
N SER A 112 -0.90 -7.99 0.76
CA SER A 112 0.13 -8.55 1.63
C SER A 112 -0.52 -8.94 2.97
N GLY A 113 -0.04 -9.98 3.63
CA GLY A 113 -0.58 -10.54 4.85
C GLY A 113 -0.23 -9.74 6.10
N GLY A 114 -1.14 -9.68 7.09
CA GLY A 114 -0.89 -9.09 8.40
C GLY A 114 0.05 -9.94 9.25
N GLY A 115 0.83 -9.31 10.15
CA GLY A 115 1.70 -9.98 11.11
C GLY A 115 0.94 -10.72 12.21
N GLY A 116 1.56 -11.75 12.77
CA GLY A 116 1.07 -12.50 13.93
C GLY A 116 1.21 -11.71 15.24
N MET A 117 0.36 -11.97 16.23
CA MET A 117 0.45 -11.33 17.55
C MET A 117 1.43 -12.05 18.47
N GLY A 118 2.01 -11.34 19.42
CA GLY A 118 2.70 -11.90 20.56
C GLY A 118 1.74 -12.17 21.72
N GLY A 119 1.93 -13.29 22.44
CA GLY A 119 1.08 -13.64 23.59
C GLY A 119 -0.20 -14.42 23.21
N GLY A 120 -0.27 -15.02 22.04
CA GLY A 120 -1.43 -15.81 21.60
C GLY A 120 -1.17 -16.60 20.34
N THR A 121 -2.11 -16.57 19.37
CA THR A 121 -1.93 -17.23 18.07
C THR A 121 -0.90 -16.46 17.24
N ASN A 122 0.26 -17.07 17.05
CA ASN A 122 1.43 -16.43 16.42
C ASN A 122 1.39 -16.41 14.90
N ALA A 123 0.38 -17.03 14.28
CA ALA A 123 0.34 -17.15 12.83
C ALA A 123 0.11 -15.78 12.15
N ALA A 124 0.85 -15.56 11.08
CA ALA A 124 0.67 -14.42 10.20
C ALA A 124 -0.32 -14.74 9.07
N GLY A 125 -0.84 -13.71 8.44
CA GLY A 125 -1.61 -13.82 7.21
C GLY A 125 -0.73 -14.06 5.99
N THR A 126 -1.32 -14.65 4.95
CA THR A 126 -0.65 -14.85 3.65
C THR A 126 -0.88 -13.64 2.74
N GLY A 127 0.07 -13.39 1.82
CA GLY A 127 -0.09 -12.45 0.71
C GLY A 127 -0.76 -13.10 -0.50
N THR A 128 -1.40 -12.30 -1.34
CA THR A 128 -1.89 -12.71 -2.65
C THR A 128 -0.71 -12.82 -3.61
N SER A 129 -0.58 -13.98 -4.25
CA SER A 129 0.49 -14.23 -5.22
C SER A 129 0.53 -13.17 -6.32
N GLY A 130 1.72 -12.64 -6.62
CA GLY A 130 1.93 -11.58 -7.60
C GLY A 130 1.54 -10.17 -7.15
N GLN A 131 1.00 -9.99 -5.92
CA GLN A 131 0.61 -8.69 -5.39
C GLN A 131 1.37 -8.30 -4.12
N GLY A 132 1.80 -9.27 -3.31
CA GLY A 132 2.52 -9.03 -2.07
C GLY A 132 2.87 -10.33 -1.33
N PHE A 133 3.46 -10.17 -0.16
CA PHE A 133 4.05 -11.26 0.61
C PHE A 133 3.35 -11.46 1.97
N ALA A 134 3.60 -12.61 2.58
CA ALA A 134 3.09 -12.95 3.91
C ALA A 134 3.67 -12.04 5.01
N GLY A 135 2.93 -11.90 6.11
CA GLY A 135 3.46 -11.32 7.34
C GLY A 135 4.43 -12.24 8.07
N GLY A 136 5.14 -11.72 9.07
CA GLY A 136 5.95 -12.47 10.03
C GLY A 136 5.08 -13.02 11.18
N GLY A 137 5.39 -14.22 11.65
CA GLY A 137 4.74 -14.78 12.84
C GLY A 137 5.11 -13.99 14.11
N GLY A 138 4.25 -14.01 15.13
CA GLY A 138 4.60 -13.50 16.45
C GLY A 138 5.35 -14.51 17.32
N VAL A 139 5.73 -14.13 18.55
CA VAL A 139 6.36 -15.05 19.53
C VAL A 139 5.65 -15.01 20.88
N ASN A 140 5.65 -16.16 21.58
CA ASN A 140 4.99 -16.35 22.87
C ASN A 140 5.96 -16.57 24.06
N VAL A 141 7.25 -16.47 23.85
CA VAL A 141 8.25 -16.76 24.90
C VAL A 141 8.71 -15.45 25.57
N GLY A 142 8.43 -15.33 26.81
CA GLY A 142 8.86 -14.19 27.66
C GLY A 142 8.08 -12.92 27.37
N ASP A 143 8.74 -11.91 26.86
CA ASP A 143 8.09 -10.65 26.48
C ASP A 143 7.57 -10.74 25.05
N TYR A 144 6.29 -10.63 24.94
CA TYR A 144 5.52 -10.83 23.72
C TYR A 144 5.91 -9.84 22.61
N GLY A 145 6.42 -10.37 21.46
CA GLY A 145 6.67 -9.58 20.26
C GLY A 145 5.68 -9.94 19.15
N GLY A 146 5.02 -8.94 18.56
CA GLY A 146 4.21 -9.06 17.36
C GLY A 146 5.08 -9.12 16.10
N GLY A 147 4.70 -9.91 15.12
CA GLY A 147 5.36 -10.01 13.82
C GLY A 147 5.08 -8.78 12.95
N GLY A 148 5.97 -8.43 12.03
CA GLY A 148 5.76 -7.39 11.03
C GLY A 148 4.78 -7.84 9.96
N GLY A 149 4.00 -6.91 9.38
CA GLY A 149 3.18 -7.16 8.20
C GLY A 149 4.01 -7.38 6.94
N GLY A 150 3.49 -8.14 5.97
CA GLY A 150 4.12 -8.29 4.66
C GLY A 150 4.11 -7.00 3.85
N GLY A 151 5.07 -6.83 2.97
CA GLY A 151 5.13 -5.74 1.98
C GLY A 151 4.99 -6.26 0.55
N ALA A 152 4.94 -5.36 -0.43
CA ALA A 152 4.94 -5.76 -1.84
C ALA A 152 6.32 -6.21 -2.35
N GLY A 153 7.40 -5.92 -1.62
CA GLY A 153 8.76 -6.29 -1.98
C GLY A 153 9.34 -7.46 -1.18
N SER A 154 8.85 -7.75 0.03
CA SER A 154 9.29 -8.88 0.85
C SER A 154 8.31 -9.28 1.93
N VAL A 155 8.52 -10.45 2.50
CA VAL A 155 7.80 -10.92 3.70
C VAL A 155 8.04 -9.99 4.89
N GLY A 156 7.05 -9.95 5.81
CA GLY A 156 7.27 -9.41 7.14
C GLY A 156 8.13 -10.36 7.98
N ILE A 157 8.85 -9.82 8.94
CA ILE A 157 9.82 -10.56 9.74
C ILE A 157 9.24 -10.86 11.13
N PRO A 158 9.46 -12.05 11.68
CA PRO A 158 9.14 -12.33 13.08
C PRO A 158 9.90 -11.42 14.04
N PRO A 159 9.44 -11.30 15.31
CA PRO A 159 10.17 -10.58 16.35
C PRO A 159 11.60 -11.11 16.51
N ILE A 160 12.50 -10.20 16.90
CA ILE A 160 13.93 -10.47 17.05
C ILE A 160 14.31 -10.27 18.52
N GLY A 161 15.10 -11.20 19.08
CA GLY A 161 15.63 -11.12 20.44
C GLY A 161 15.34 -12.37 21.27
N PRO A 162 16.08 -12.57 22.39
CA PRO A 162 15.84 -13.68 23.31
C PRO A 162 14.52 -13.50 24.08
N SER A 163 14.07 -14.56 24.74
CA SER A 163 12.97 -14.50 25.71
C SER A 163 13.27 -13.44 26.78
N GLY A 164 12.30 -12.58 27.06
CA GLY A 164 12.48 -11.47 27.99
C GLY A 164 13.01 -10.17 27.36
N ASP A 165 13.25 -10.15 26.04
CA ASP A 165 13.89 -9.03 25.33
C ASP A 165 13.48 -8.90 23.85
N ALA A 166 12.26 -9.31 23.49
CA ALA A 166 11.79 -9.34 22.11
C ALA A 166 11.48 -7.95 21.56
N THR A 167 12.17 -7.57 20.49
CA THR A 167 11.82 -6.40 19.66
C THR A 167 10.70 -6.79 18.70
N GLY A 168 9.71 -5.93 18.49
CA GLY A 168 8.66 -6.17 17.48
C GLY A 168 9.27 -6.47 16.11
N GLY A 169 8.63 -7.35 15.35
CA GLY A 169 9.11 -7.80 14.04
C GLY A 169 9.09 -6.67 13.01
N PRO A 170 10.15 -6.51 12.20
CA PRO A 170 10.17 -5.54 11.11
C PRO A 170 9.11 -5.83 10.03
N GLY A 171 8.52 -4.78 9.48
CA GLY A 171 7.64 -4.87 8.31
C GLY A 171 8.40 -5.19 7.01
N GLY A 172 7.71 -5.83 6.06
CA GLY A 172 8.26 -6.16 4.75
C GLY A 172 8.58 -4.91 3.92
N ALA A 173 9.53 -5.03 3.01
CA ALA A 173 9.92 -3.96 2.11
C ALA A 173 8.80 -3.61 1.13
N GLY A 174 8.76 -2.35 0.70
CA GLY A 174 7.90 -1.90 -0.40
C GLY A 174 8.50 -2.21 -1.77
N PHE A 175 7.70 -1.98 -2.80
CA PHE A 175 8.10 -2.06 -4.20
C PHE A 175 8.50 -0.68 -4.71
N CYS A 176 9.64 -0.58 -5.41
CA CYS A 176 10.13 0.66 -6.01
C CYS A 176 9.56 0.84 -7.42
N SER A 177 8.89 1.97 -7.69
CA SER A 177 8.40 2.32 -9.02
C SER A 177 8.88 3.71 -9.43
N THR A 178 9.08 3.89 -10.74
CA THR A 178 9.41 5.18 -11.36
C THR A 178 8.29 5.69 -12.28
N ILE A 179 7.09 5.12 -12.19
CA ILE A 179 5.98 5.42 -13.10
C ILE A 179 5.57 6.90 -13.11
N ASN A 180 5.79 7.62 -12.00
CA ASN A 180 5.53 9.06 -11.88
C ASN A 180 6.75 9.94 -12.21
N GLY A 181 7.83 9.35 -12.77
CA GLY A 181 9.08 10.04 -13.08
C GLY A 181 10.05 10.19 -11.90
N GLN A 182 9.71 9.68 -10.71
CA GLN A 182 10.55 9.68 -9.52
C GLN A 182 10.64 8.28 -8.92
N ARG A 183 11.74 7.96 -8.24
CA ARG A 183 11.87 6.70 -7.50
C ARG A 183 11.06 6.75 -6.21
N VAL A 184 9.93 6.06 -6.18
CA VAL A 184 9.03 6.01 -5.03
C VAL A 184 8.83 4.56 -4.58
N LEU A 185 8.87 4.34 -3.26
CA LEU A 185 8.56 3.05 -2.64
C LEU A 185 7.09 3.03 -2.21
N TYR A 186 6.34 2.04 -2.69
CA TYR A 186 4.92 1.80 -2.36
C TYR A 186 4.76 0.49 -1.60
N ALA A 187 3.67 0.36 -0.87
CA ALA A 187 3.22 -0.88 -0.25
C ALA A 187 4.26 -1.53 0.69
N GLY A 188 4.79 -0.76 1.66
CA GLY A 188 5.60 -1.29 2.76
C GLY A 188 4.72 -1.92 3.85
N GLY A 189 5.20 -2.98 4.51
CA GLY A 189 4.52 -3.63 5.63
C GLY A 189 4.66 -2.85 6.94
N GLY A 190 3.64 -2.88 7.81
CA GLY A 190 3.68 -2.28 9.15
C GLY A 190 4.59 -3.03 10.12
N GLY A 191 5.22 -2.34 11.06
CA GLY A 191 6.03 -2.95 12.12
C GLY A 191 5.16 -3.64 13.18
N GLY A 192 5.61 -4.76 13.72
CA GLY A 192 4.98 -5.44 14.85
C GLY A 192 5.19 -4.68 16.17
N GLY A 193 4.26 -4.80 17.10
CA GLY A 193 4.39 -4.22 18.44
C GLY A 193 5.34 -4.99 19.35
N SER A 194 5.76 -4.37 20.44
CA SER A 194 6.50 -5.02 21.53
C SER A 194 5.87 -4.73 22.89
N PHE A 195 5.86 -5.70 23.77
CA PHE A 195 5.45 -5.49 25.17
C PHE A 195 6.45 -4.62 25.94
N ILE A 196 7.72 -4.59 25.50
CA ILE A 196 8.81 -3.87 26.14
C ILE A 196 8.87 -2.42 25.63
N SER A 197 9.09 -1.47 26.53
CA SER A 197 9.27 -0.06 26.17
C SER A 197 10.48 0.16 25.25
N GLY A 198 10.30 0.93 24.15
CA GLY A 198 11.34 1.32 23.23
C GLY A 198 11.78 0.26 22.21
N ARG A 199 11.17 -0.94 22.20
CA ARG A 199 11.55 -2.05 21.31
C ARG A 199 10.55 -2.30 20.19
N VAL A 200 10.28 -1.27 19.40
CA VAL A 200 9.30 -1.30 18.31
C VAL A 200 9.81 -2.04 17.08
N GLY A 201 8.92 -2.70 16.35
CA GLY A 201 9.19 -3.18 15.00
C GLY A 201 9.28 -1.99 14.03
N ILE A 202 10.36 -1.94 13.26
CA ILE A 202 10.53 -0.92 12.21
C ILE A 202 9.65 -1.30 11.03
N ALA A 203 8.88 -0.35 10.53
CA ALA A 203 8.05 -0.55 9.35
C ALA A 203 8.86 -0.55 8.05
N GLY A 204 8.28 -1.12 7.00
CA GLY A 204 8.70 -0.86 5.63
C GLY A 204 8.42 0.61 5.22
N PRO A 205 8.84 1.01 4.03
CA PRO A 205 8.68 2.40 3.56
C PRO A 205 7.21 2.85 3.56
N ASN A 206 6.94 4.05 4.03
CA ASN A 206 5.62 4.70 4.10
C ASN A 206 4.57 3.93 4.93
N ALA A 207 5.00 2.94 5.72
CA ALA A 207 4.17 2.18 6.65
C ALA A 207 4.35 2.67 8.10
N GLY A 208 3.51 2.21 9.01
CA GLY A 208 3.54 2.59 10.42
C GLY A 208 4.45 1.71 11.27
N ASN A 209 5.35 2.29 12.07
CA ASN A 209 6.15 1.56 13.04
C ASN A 209 5.27 0.93 14.12
N GLY A 210 5.69 -0.21 14.64
CA GLY A 210 5.04 -0.85 15.79
C GLY A 210 5.06 0.04 17.03
N GLY A 211 4.14 -0.20 17.93
CA GLY A 211 4.11 0.41 19.26
C GLY A 211 4.94 -0.38 20.28
N SER A 212 5.12 0.21 21.45
CA SER A 212 5.70 -0.44 22.62
C SER A 212 4.90 -0.07 23.86
N SER A 213 5.25 -0.61 25.04
CA SER A 213 4.58 -0.25 26.28
C SER A 213 4.57 1.29 26.45
N GLY A 214 3.36 1.87 26.53
CA GLY A 214 3.14 3.32 26.62
C GLY A 214 3.24 4.10 25.29
N ILE A 215 3.60 3.46 24.18
CA ILE A 215 3.73 4.09 22.86
C ILE A 215 2.81 3.38 21.86
N ALA A 216 1.91 4.14 21.22
CA ALA A 216 1.01 3.61 20.20
C ALA A 216 1.76 3.23 18.91
N GLY A 217 1.23 2.23 18.19
CA GLY A 217 1.64 1.97 16.83
C GLY A 217 1.32 3.16 15.92
N SER A 218 2.21 3.47 15.00
CA SER A 218 2.05 4.61 14.09
C SER A 218 1.10 4.30 12.94
N ASN A 219 0.39 5.31 12.45
CA ASN A 219 -0.33 5.22 11.18
C ASN A 219 0.65 5.17 10.01
N ALA A 220 0.26 4.49 8.94
CA ALA A 220 0.94 4.57 7.67
C ALA A 220 0.64 5.91 6.95
N VAL A 221 1.53 6.28 6.04
CA VAL A 221 1.36 7.47 5.18
C VAL A 221 0.28 7.17 4.13
N ALA A 222 -0.65 8.10 3.95
CA ALA A 222 -1.71 7.98 2.93
C ALA A 222 -1.12 7.96 1.50
N ASN A 223 -1.82 7.30 0.58
CA ASN A 223 -1.49 7.22 -0.86
C ASN A 223 -0.22 6.42 -1.21
N TYR A 224 0.19 5.52 -0.32
CA TYR A 224 1.30 4.59 -0.57
C TYR A 224 0.91 3.13 -0.33
N GLY A 225 -0.28 2.86 0.23
CA GLY A 225 -0.74 1.50 0.51
C GLY A 225 0.04 0.80 1.64
N GLY A 226 0.72 1.54 2.51
CA GLY A 226 1.49 0.97 3.62
C GLY A 226 0.61 0.39 4.73
N GLY A 227 1.07 -0.66 5.42
CA GLY A 227 0.41 -1.24 6.59
C GLY A 227 0.61 -0.41 7.85
N GLY A 228 -0.36 -0.40 8.78
CA GLY A 228 -0.28 0.27 10.10
C GLY A 228 0.54 -0.51 11.12
N GLY A 229 1.13 0.15 12.11
CA GLY A 229 1.90 -0.48 13.18
C GLY A 229 1.03 -1.24 14.19
N GLY A 230 1.48 -2.42 14.64
CA GLY A 230 0.87 -3.18 15.73
C GLY A 230 0.96 -2.45 17.07
N ASN A 231 0.08 -2.75 18.02
CA ASN A 231 0.16 -2.15 19.36
C ASN A 231 1.27 -2.74 20.22
N GLY A 232 1.74 -1.98 21.20
CA GLY A 232 2.50 -2.47 22.34
C GLY A 232 1.69 -2.38 23.63
N ASN A 233 1.49 -3.51 24.31
CA ASN A 233 0.77 -3.65 25.56
C ASN A 233 -0.65 -3.02 25.54
N THR A 234 -0.85 -1.85 26.15
CA THR A 234 -2.17 -1.18 26.28
C THR A 234 -2.36 0.00 25.32
N SER A 235 -1.38 0.31 24.48
CA SER A 235 -1.44 1.45 23.57
C SER A 235 -2.15 1.08 22.26
N ALA A 236 -2.81 2.04 21.60
CA ALA A 236 -3.50 1.82 20.33
C ALA A 236 -2.57 1.30 19.22
N SER A 237 -3.10 0.60 18.23
CA SER A 237 -2.41 0.28 16.99
C SER A 237 -2.67 1.33 15.91
N GLY A 238 -1.79 1.39 14.91
CA GLY A 238 -1.88 2.33 13.80
C GLY A 238 -2.81 1.87 12.67
N SER A 239 -3.36 2.82 11.93
CA SER A 239 -4.13 2.57 10.71
C SER A 239 -3.23 2.40 9.49
N GLY A 240 -3.66 1.60 8.52
CA GLY A 240 -3.02 1.51 7.21
C GLY A 240 -3.24 2.79 6.38
N GLY A 241 -2.37 3.02 5.41
CA GLY A 241 -2.47 4.11 4.44
C GLY A 241 -3.40 3.75 3.28
N SER A 242 -4.08 4.75 2.70
CA SER A 242 -4.85 4.58 1.47
C SER A 242 -3.95 4.14 0.30
N GLY A 243 -4.56 3.51 -0.69
CA GLY A 243 -3.93 3.17 -1.96
C GLY A 243 -3.74 4.36 -2.88
N ILE A 244 -3.33 4.07 -4.12
CA ILE A 244 -3.11 5.03 -5.19
C ILE A 244 -3.25 4.32 -6.54
N VAL A 245 -3.74 5.04 -7.55
CA VAL A 245 -3.74 4.57 -8.94
C VAL A 245 -2.97 5.57 -9.79
N ILE A 246 -2.01 5.08 -10.56
CA ILE A 246 -1.20 5.90 -11.47
C ILE A 246 -1.26 5.25 -12.85
N ILE A 247 -1.51 6.05 -13.87
CA ILE A 247 -1.35 5.64 -15.26
C ILE A 247 -0.45 6.63 -15.99
N ARG A 248 0.27 6.14 -17.01
CA ARG A 248 1.02 6.99 -17.91
C ARG A 248 0.98 6.47 -19.35
N TYR A 249 1.14 7.36 -20.29
CA TYR A 249 1.28 7.07 -21.70
C TYR A 249 2.11 8.18 -22.39
N PRO A 250 2.65 7.95 -23.60
CA PRO A 250 3.51 8.92 -24.28
C PRO A 250 2.85 10.30 -24.45
N ALA A 251 3.57 11.36 -24.12
CA ALA A 251 3.09 12.75 -24.22
C ALA A 251 2.81 13.22 -25.67
N SER A 252 3.23 12.44 -26.66
CA SER A 252 2.88 12.66 -28.07
C SER A 252 1.44 12.28 -28.41
N GLN A 253 0.73 11.58 -27.53
CA GLN A 253 -0.68 11.22 -27.68
C GLN A 253 -1.60 12.29 -27.08
N SER A 254 -2.86 12.35 -27.54
CA SER A 254 -3.80 13.36 -27.05
C SER A 254 -4.18 13.14 -25.58
N ALA A 255 -4.50 14.24 -24.90
CA ALA A 255 -5.03 14.19 -23.54
C ALA A 255 -6.39 13.47 -23.50
N PRO A 256 -6.79 12.90 -22.35
CA PRO A 256 -8.13 12.36 -22.18
C PRO A 256 -9.19 13.41 -22.45
N THR A 257 -10.34 12.99 -22.98
CA THR A 257 -11.49 13.86 -23.21
C THR A 257 -12.20 14.25 -21.90
N ALA A 258 -12.12 13.39 -20.88
CA ALA A 258 -12.66 13.66 -19.54
C ALA A 258 -11.90 12.90 -18.44
N THR A 259 -11.81 13.52 -17.26
CA THR A 259 -11.36 12.88 -16.01
C THR A 259 -12.25 13.33 -14.85
N THR A 260 -12.48 12.44 -13.88
CA THR A 260 -13.12 12.77 -12.60
C THR A 260 -12.25 12.30 -11.44
N GLY A 261 -12.58 12.69 -10.19
CA GLY A 261 -11.77 12.37 -9.00
C GLY A 261 -10.52 13.24 -8.85
N SER A 262 -10.41 14.32 -9.61
CA SER A 262 -9.33 15.32 -9.53
C SER A 262 -7.92 14.73 -9.54
N PRO A 263 -7.55 13.93 -10.57
CA PRO A 263 -6.20 13.39 -10.65
C PRO A 263 -5.15 14.50 -10.75
N GLN A 264 -4.01 14.32 -10.10
CA GLN A 264 -2.83 15.13 -10.39
C GLN A 264 -2.31 14.76 -11.78
N ILE A 265 -2.00 15.76 -12.61
CA ILE A 265 -1.48 15.57 -13.97
C ILE A 265 -0.04 16.06 -14.00
N LEU A 266 0.87 15.20 -14.46
CA LEU A 266 2.29 15.53 -14.65
C LEU A 266 2.70 15.26 -16.09
N TYR A 267 3.65 16.04 -16.57
CA TYR A 267 4.37 15.80 -17.84
C TYR A 267 5.83 15.60 -17.49
N ASN A 268 6.30 14.37 -17.60
CA ASN A 268 7.65 14.00 -17.19
C ASN A 268 8.22 12.90 -18.09
N ASP A 269 9.50 13.00 -18.43
CA ASP A 269 10.26 12.02 -19.24
C ASP A 269 9.55 11.59 -20.56
N GLY A 270 8.83 12.52 -21.20
CA GLY A 270 8.08 12.24 -22.44
C GLY A 270 6.75 11.53 -22.22
N TYR A 271 6.25 11.46 -21.00
CA TYR A 271 4.95 10.87 -20.63
C TYR A 271 3.98 11.91 -20.09
N GLN A 272 2.67 11.70 -20.33
CA GLN A 272 1.58 12.25 -19.54
C GLN A 272 1.29 11.25 -18.43
N VAL A 273 1.29 11.70 -17.17
CA VAL A 273 1.07 10.88 -15.97
C VAL A 273 -0.16 11.38 -15.22
N TYR A 274 -1.08 10.49 -14.92
CA TYR A 274 -2.31 10.76 -14.15
C TYR A 274 -2.26 9.99 -12.84
N ILE A 275 -2.43 10.69 -11.71
CA ILE A 275 -2.31 10.15 -10.36
C ILE A 275 -3.60 10.38 -9.60
N TRP A 276 -4.32 9.30 -9.25
CA TRP A 276 -5.53 9.34 -8.41
C TRP A 276 -5.20 8.96 -6.97
N THR A 277 -5.53 9.85 -6.03
CA THR A 277 -5.56 9.62 -4.58
C THR A 277 -6.98 9.51 -4.04
N SER A 278 -7.97 9.67 -4.90
CA SER A 278 -9.40 9.45 -4.68
C SER A 278 -10.03 8.80 -5.92
N SER A 279 -11.16 8.12 -5.75
CA SER A 279 -11.82 7.41 -6.86
C SER A 279 -12.33 8.38 -7.93
N GLY A 280 -12.36 7.93 -9.18
CA GLY A 280 -12.79 8.72 -10.32
C GLY A 280 -12.90 7.90 -11.60
N THR A 281 -12.79 8.57 -12.75
CA THR A 281 -12.80 7.96 -14.07
C THR A 281 -11.81 8.66 -15.00
N ILE A 282 -11.47 7.98 -16.10
CA ILE A 282 -10.76 8.57 -17.25
C ILE A 282 -11.42 8.10 -18.54
N THR A 283 -11.57 9.00 -19.51
CA THR A 283 -12.07 8.72 -20.86
C THR A 283 -11.05 9.26 -21.87
N PHE A 284 -10.54 8.42 -22.73
CA PHE A 284 -9.58 8.81 -23.76
C PHE A 284 -10.25 9.26 -25.05
#